data_4673fe4f30454153eda757f876f967e9
#
_entry.id   4673fe4f30454153eda757f876f967e9
#
_cell.length_a   1.000
_cell.length_b   1.000
_cell.length_c   1.000
_cell.angle_alpha   90.00
_cell.angle_beta   90.00
_cell.angle_gamma   90.00
#
_symmetry.space_group_name_H-M   'P 1'
#
loop_
_entity.id
_entity.type
_entity.pdbx_description
1 polymer ?
#
loop_
_entity_poly.entity_id
_entity_poly.type
_entity_poly.pdbx_seq_one_letter_code
_entity_poly.pdbx_strand_id
1 'polypeptide(L)'
;EDGVIYYISNRCELVCADVEGFRDGENDGPYKDEKYTSKIDGDFIWVLDMLNEYGVFPHNLATCSPLVVGNLVFVETSNGVERDHIAIPNPRAPSFLAVNKKTGEMVWGSNAPEDRILHGQWSCATYGAAGGVPQVLFHGGDGWLYSFEPEDGELLWKFDLNPKDSKWELGGLGTRHNIISTAVTIGDIVYLAVWQ
;
A
#
# COMPACT_ATOMS: atom_id res chain seq x y z
N GLU A 1 -5.95 5.46 -15.33
CA GLU A 1 -7.41 5.51 -15.41
C GLU A 1 -7.85 6.97 -15.47
N ASP A 2 -8.86 7.30 -16.29
CA ASP A 2 -9.45 8.65 -16.39
C ASP A 2 -8.45 9.79 -16.68
N GLY A 3 -7.38 9.52 -17.42
CA GLY A 3 -6.36 10.52 -17.76
C GLY A 3 -5.35 10.81 -16.65
N VAL A 4 -5.37 10.03 -15.54
CA VAL A 4 -4.44 10.22 -14.42
C VAL A 4 -3.60 8.99 -14.13
N ILE A 5 -2.45 9.20 -13.48
CA ILE A 5 -1.52 8.18 -13.01
C ILE A 5 -1.45 8.25 -11.48
N TYR A 6 -1.52 7.08 -10.85
CA TYR A 6 -1.27 6.92 -9.41
C TYR A 6 0.04 6.18 -9.21
N TYR A 7 0.90 6.70 -8.35
CA TYR A 7 2.14 6.02 -7.98
C TYR A 7 2.58 6.38 -6.56
N ILE A 8 3.44 5.55 -5.98
CA ILE A 8 4.11 5.87 -4.72
C ILE A 8 5.53 6.32 -5.01
N SER A 9 5.91 7.49 -4.48
CA SER A 9 7.27 7.98 -4.53
C SER A 9 8.18 7.23 -3.56
N ASN A 10 9.49 7.27 -3.79
CA ASN A 10 10.48 6.71 -2.85
C ASN A 10 10.50 7.46 -1.49
N ARG A 11 9.79 8.57 -1.36
CA ARG A 11 9.61 9.35 -0.14
C ARG A 11 8.35 8.97 0.65
N CYS A 12 7.67 7.89 0.25
CA CYS A 12 6.42 7.45 0.87
C CYS A 12 5.24 8.42 0.65
N GLU A 13 5.22 9.05 -0.53
CA GLU A 13 4.12 9.89 -0.98
C GLU A 13 3.27 9.12 -1.99
N LEU A 14 1.96 9.03 -1.78
CA LEU A 14 1.02 8.59 -2.80
C LEU A 14 0.63 9.81 -3.64
N VAL A 15 0.86 9.71 -4.94
CA VAL A 15 0.70 10.83 -5.88
C VAL A 15 -0.35 10.47 -6.93
N CYS A 16 -1.23 11.42 -7.22
CA CYS A 16 -2.08 11.45 -8.40
C CYS A 16 -1.55 12.55 -9.32
N ALA A 17 -1.20 12.19 -10.54
CA ALA A 17 -0.70 13.13 -11.53
C ALA A 17 -1.52 13.06 -12.81
N ASP A 18 -1.69 14.20 -13.49
CA ASP A 18 -2.28 14.24 -14.82
C ASP A 18 -1.32 13.65 -15.87
N VAL A 19 -1.87 12.88 -16.83
CA VAL A 19 -1.09 12.26 -17.93
C VAL A 19 -0.61 13.31 -18.94
N GLU A 20 -1.38 14.37 -19.19
CA GLU A 20 -1.01 15.46 -20.07
C GLU A 20 0.09 16.35 -19.46
N GLY A 21 0.14 16.45 -18.11
CA GLY A 21 1.01 17.35 -17.38
C GLY A 21 0.74 18.80 -17.83
N PHE A 22 1.68 19.69 -17.67
CA PHE A 22 1.53 21.09 -18.07
C PHE A 22 1.50 21.32 -19.61
N ARG A 23 1.33 20.27 -20.42
CA ARG A 23 1.29 20.40 -21.89
C ARG A 23 0.04 21.13 -22.36
N ASP A 24 -1.09 20.91 -21.73
CA ASP A 24 -2.37 21.57 -22.02
C ASP A 24 -2.41 23.04 -21.55
N GLY A 25 -1.51 23.43 -20.65
CA GLY A 25 -1.39 24.79 -20.11
C GLY A 25 -2.22 25.04 -18.87
N GLU A 26 -2.83 23.97 -18.31
CA GLU A 26 -3.56 24.00 -17.06
C GLU A 26 -2.65 23.51 -15.91
N ASN A 27 -3.03 23.77 -14.67
CA ASN A 27 -2.48 23.20 -13.46
C ASN A 27 -3.66 22.64 -12.70
N ASP A 28 -3.80 21.32 -12.75
CA ASP A 28 -4.98 20.61 -12.29
C ASP A 28 -5.00 20.36 -10.78
N GLY A 29 -6.17 20.06 -10.26
CA GLY A 29 -6.35 19.68 -8.86
C GLY A 29 -5.99 20.75 -7.83
N PRO A 30 -5.99 20.38 -6.54
CA PRO A 30 -5.67 21.28 -5.43
C PRO A 30 -4.17 21.47 -5.16
N TYR A 31 -3.31 20.57 -5.62
CA TYR A 31 -1.86 20.69 -5.43
C TYR A 31 -1.30 21.81 -6.33
N LYS A 32 -0.50 22.73 -5.75
CA LYS A 32 0.01 23.90 -6.46
C LYS A 32 1.48 24.22 -6.12
N ASP A 33 2.17 23.26 -5.49
CA ASP A 33 3.54 23.45 -5.01
C ASP A 33 4.59 22.82 -5.95
N GLU A 34 4.25 22.64 -7.25
CA GLU A 34 5.19 22.13 -8.24
C GLU A 34 6.36 23.07 -8.41
N LYS A 35 7.54 22.53 -8.29
CA LYS A 35 8.79 23.26 -8.51
C LYS A 35 9.03 23.61 -9.98
N TYR A 36 8.52 22.78 -10.88
CA TYR A 36 8.69 22.90 -12.32
C TYR A 36 7.32 22.83 -13.00
N THR A 37 7.03 23.78 -13.87
CA THR A 37 5.72 23.97 -14.51
C THR A 37 5.85 24.26 -16.01
N SER A 38 6.91 23.76 -16.65
CA SER A 38 7.04 23.87 -18.10
C SER A 38 6.22 22.79 -18.81
N LYS A 39 5.99 22.95 -20.10
CA LYS A 39 5.17 22.02 -20.92
C LYS A 39 5.66 20.56 -20.94
N ILE A 40 6.83 20.28 -20.40
CA ILE A 40 7.36 18.91 -20.32
C ILE A 40 7.38 18.36 -18.89
N ASP A 41 6.92 19.14 -17.92
CA ASP A 41 6.87 18.73 -16.53
C ASP A 41 5.53 18.06 -16.20
N GLY A 42 5.54 17.24 -15.16
CA GLY A 42 4.31 16.59 -14.64
C GLY A 42 3.50 17.56 -13.82
N ASP A 43 2.19 17.44 -13.89
CA ASP A 43 1.22 18.17 -13.09
C ASP A 43 0.63 17.23 -12.02
N PHE A 44 0.72 17.61 -10.75
CA PHE A 44 0.24 16.80 -9.64
C PHE A 44 -1.14 17.26 -9.17
N ILE A 45 -2.13 16.43 -9.35
CA ILE A 45 -3.50 16.73 -8.91
C ILE A 45 -3.56 16.77 -7.38
N TRP A 46 -2.98 15.76 -6.71
CA TRP A 46 -2.83 15.73 -5.26
C TRP A 46 -1.66 14.83 -4.84
N VAL A 47 -1.14 15.10 -3.65
CA VAL A 47 -0.05 14.35 -3.02
C VAL A 47 -0.43 14.06 -1.58
N LEU A 48 -0.37 12.79 -1.17
CA LEU A 48 -0.56 12.35 0.20
C LEU A 48 0.79 11.91 0.78
N ASP A 49 1.32 12.69 1.71
CA ASP A 49 2.58 12.37 2.42
C ASP A 49 2.30 11.43 3.59
N MET A 50 2.33 10.12 3.33
CA MET A 50 2.02 9.09 4.33
C MET A 50 3.03 9.06 5.48
N LEU A 51 4.27 9.51 5.25
CA LEU A 51 5.29 9.59 6.28
C LEU A 51 4.96 10.67 7.31
N ASN A 52 4.65 11.88 6.86
CA ASN A 52 4.41 13.02 7.76
C ASN A 52 2.98 13.05 8.29
N GLU A 53 1.99 12.64 7.51
CA GLU A 53 0.58 12.68 7.93
C GLU A 53 0.20 11.52 8.84
N TYR A 54 0.71 10.31 8.59
CA TYR A 54 0.32 9.11 9.33
C TYR A 54 1.46 8.48 10.12
N GLY A 55 2.66 9.03 10.03
CA GLY A 55 3.83 8.51 10.73
C GLY A 55 4.29 7.16 10.20
N VAL A 56 4.01 6.85 8.94
CA VAL A 56 4.53 5.64 8.29
C VAL A 56 6.05 5.71 8.25
N PHE A 57 6.69 4.61 8.60
CA PHE A 57 8.15 4.47 8.49
C PHE A 57 8.48 3.38 7.47
N PRO A 58 8.65 3.73 6.19
CA PRO A 58 8.95 2.75 5.17
C PRO A 58 10.35 2.17 5.36
N HIS A 59 10.44 0.84 5.51
CA HIS A 59 11.76 0.22 5.56
C HIS A 59 12.41 0.31 4.17
N ASN A 60 13.55 1.01 4.08
CA ASN A 60 14.26 1.42 2.87
C ASN A 60 13.47 2.41 2.01
N LEU A 61 12.41 1.97 1.34
CA LEU A 61 11.56 2.82 0.50
C LEU A 61 10.15 2.20 0.34
N ALA A 62 9.18 3.01 -0.02
CA ALA A 62 7.87 2.56 -0.42
C ALA A 62 7.88 2.11 -1.89
N THR A 63 7.29 0.94 -2.18
CA THR A 63 7.38 0.30 -3.51
C THR A 63 6.07 -0.24 -4.05
N CYS A 64 4.97 -0.18 -3.28
CA CYS A 64 3.68 -0.68 -3.70
C CYS A 64 3.21 0.00 -4.99
N SER A 65 2.66 -0.78 -5.93
CA SER A 65 1.88 -0.24 -7.03
C SER A 65 0.44 -0.02 -6.55
N PRO A 66 -0.09 1.21 -6.61
CA PRO A 66 -1.46 1.48 -6.21
C PRO A 66 -2.47 0.68 -7.05
N LEU A 67 -3.51 0.17 -6.39
CA LEU A 67 -4.62 -0.52 -7.03
C LEU A 67 -5.84 0.39 -7.05
N VAL A 68 -6.39 0.68 -8.22
CA VAL A 68 -7.61 1.49 -8.37
C VAL A 68 -8.82 0.60 -8.57
N VAL A 69 -9.83 0.74 -7.72
CA VAL A 69 -11.13 0.05 -7.85
C VAL A 69 -12.25 1.05 -7.54
N GLY A 70 -13.11 1.30 -8.50
CA GLY A 70 -14.19 2.26 -8.33
C GLY A 70 -13.70 3.68 -8.01
N ASN A 71 -14.04 4.19 -6.83
CA ASN A 71 -13.60 5.50 -6.35
C ASN A 71 -12.44 5.44 -5.36
N LEU A 72 -11.86 4.26 -5.14
CA LEU A 72 -10.82 4.02 -4.15
C LEU A 72 -9.48 3.69 -4.81
N VAL A 73 -8.41 4.13 -4.16
CA VAL A 73 -7.03 3.70 -4.43
C VAL A 73 -6.52 2.97 -3.20
N PHE A 74 -6.10 1.73 -3.37
CA PHE A 74 -5.57 0.89 -2.30
C PHE A 74 -4.06 0.84 -2.38
N VAL A 75 -3.40 1.02 -1.24
CA VAL A 75 -1.94 0.98 -1.15
C VAL A 75 -1.46 0.28 0.11
N GLU A 76 -0.34 -0.41 -0.01
CA GLU A 76 0.49 -0.88 1.09
C GLU A 76 1.58 0.16 1.35
N THR A 77 1.67 0.67 2.58
CA THR A 77 2.49 1.86 2.88
C THR A 77 3.98 1.59 3.01
N SER A 78 4.37 0.32 3.05
CA SER A 78 5.73 -0.16 3.34
C SER A 78 6.20 0.12 4.77
N ASN A 79 5.28 0.40 5.72
CA ASN A 79 5.64 0.52 7.13
C ASN A 79 6.46 -0.69 7.59
N GLY A 80 7.55 -0.48 8.34
CA GLY A 80 8.47 -1.56 8.66
C GLY A 80 9.43 -1.22 9.80
N VAL A 81 10.51 -2.02 9.88
CA VAL A 81 11.58 -1.83 10.87
C VAL A 81 12.46 -0.65 10.49
N GLU A 82 13.10 -0.06 11.50
CA GLU A 82 14.14 0.95 11.28
C GLU A 82 15.44 0.32 10.72
N ARG A 83 16.42 1.16 10.39
CA ARG A 83 17.63 0.75 9.68
C ARG A 83 18.44 -0.35 10.39
N ASP A 84 18.47 -0.35 11.72
CA ASP A 84 19.26 -1.30 12.49
C ASP A 84 18.51 -2.62 12.75
N HIS A 85 17.26 -2.74 12.31
CA HIS A 85 16.39 -3.93 12.38
C HIS A 85 16.05 -4.39 13.82
N ILE A 86 16.07 -3.48 14.78
CA ILE A 86 15.82 -3.79 16.20
C ILE A 86 14.48 -3.25 16.71
N ALA A 87 13.80 -2.40 15.94
CA ALA A 87 12.52 -1.83 16.31
C ALA A 87 11.64 -1.53 15.08
N ILE A 88 10.33 -1.48 15.31
CA ILE A 88 9.36 -0.88 14.39
C ILE A 88 9.05 0.50 14.97
N PRO A 89 9.47 1.61 14.33
CA PRO A 89 9.34 2.95 14.89
C PRO A 89 7.89 3.34 15.20
N ASN A 90 6.96 2.96 14.34
CA ASN A 90 5.55 3.23 14.56
C ASN A 90 4.67 2.03 14.17
N PRO A 91 4.46 1.07 15.09
CA PRO A 91 3.61 -0.09 14.83
C PRO A 91 2.11 0.26 14.74
N ARG A 92 1.72 1.50 15.09
CA ARG A 92 0.34 1.99 14.98
C ARG A 92 0.08 2.78 13.69
N ALA A 93 1.11 3.09 12.92
CA ALA A 93 0.92 3.66 11.59
C ALA A 93 0.18 2.67 10.68
N PRO A 94 -0.68 3.14 9.78
CA PRO A 94 -1.37 2.25 8.87
C PRO A 94 -0.37 1.53 7.95
N SER A 95 -0.52 0.23 7.83
CA SER A 95 0.17 -0.60 6.85
C SER A 95 -0.59 -0.66 5.54
N PHE A 96 -1.93 -0.63 5.63
CA PHE A 96 -2.87 -0.73 4.50
C PHE A 96 -3.78 0.48 4.50
N LEU A 97 -3.98 1.08 3.33
CA LEU A 97 -4.81 2.27 3.14
C LEU A 97 -5.77 2.10 1.97
N ALA A 98 -6.97 2.66 2.12
CA ALA A 98 -7.82 3.07 1.02
C ALA A 98 -7.99 4.59 1.05
N VAL A 99 -7.77 5.23 -0.08
CA VAL A 99 -7.96 6.67 -0.23
C VAL A 99 -8.96 6.97 -1.34
N ASN A 100 -9.64 8.09 -1.24
CA ASN A 100 -10.50 8.58 -2.31
C ASN A 100 -9.64 8.97 -3.51
N LYS A 101 -9.91 8.39 -4.68
CA LYS A 101 -9.10 8.59 -5.88
C LYS A 101 -9.07 10.03 -6.39
N LYS A 102 -10.08 10.84 -6.07
CA LYS A 102 -10.19 12.23 -6.52
C LYS A 102 -9.53 13.22 -5.58
N THR A 103 -9.56 12.95 -4.28
CA THR A 103 -9.10 13.91 -3.26
C THR A 103 -7.80 13.51 -2.59
N GLY A 104 -7.40 12.23 -2.64
CA GLY A 104 -6.27 11.69 -1.88
C GLY A 104 -6.54 11.51 -0.40
N GLU A 105 -7.74 11.86 0.09
CA GLU A 105 -8.11 11.72 1.50
C GLU A 105 -8.29 10.24 1.88
N MET A 106 -7.78 9.88 3.06
CA MET A 106 -7.95 8.53 3.60
C MET A 106 -9.43 8.24 3.86
N VAL A 107 -9.93 7.13 3.31
CA VAL A 107 -11.27 6.59 3.59
C VAL A 107 -11.19 5.65 4.78
N TRP A 108 -10.24 4.73 4.78
CA TRP A 108 -9.91 3.89 5.91
C TRP A 108 -8.44 3.48 5.91
N GLY A 109 -7.95 3.05 7.07
CA GLY A 109 -6.61 2.53 7.24
C GLY A 109 -6.56 1.41 8.26
N SER A 110 -5.68 0.44 8.05
CA SER A 110 -5.42 -0.65 8.99
C SER A 110 -3.94 -0.70 9.34
N ASN A 111 -3.64 -0.78 10.63
CA ASN A 111 -2.28 -0.94 11.12
C ASN A 111 -1.84 -2.42 11.25
N ALA A 112 -2.70 -3.38 10.84
CA ALA A 112 -2.26 -4.78 10.78
C ALA A 112 -1.02 -4.91 9.89
N PRO A 113 -0.02 -5.67 10.27
CA PRO A 113 0.10 -6.59 11.41
C PRO A 113 0.68 -5.97 12.71
N GLU A 114 0.69 -4.65 12.87
CA GLU A 114 1.17 -3.94 14.06
C GLU A 114 2.66 -4.21 14.36
N ASP A 115 2.95 -4.66 15.58
CA ASP A 115 4.31 -5.00 16.03
C ASP A 115 4.79 -6.37 15.53
N ARG A 116 3.99 -7.03 14.68
CA ARG A 116 4.35 -8.34 14.10
C ARG A 116 5.03 -8.24 12.74
N ILE A 117 5.23 -7.04 12.20
CA ILE A 117 6.03 -6.83 11.00
C ILE A 117 7.42 -7.42 11.21
N LEU A 118 7.84 -8.30 10.30
CA LEU A 118 9.15 -8.95 10.40
C LEU A 118 10.29 -8.03 9.96
N HIS A 119 10.06 -7.29 8.88
CA HIS A 119 11.10 -6.49 8.23
C HIS A 119 10.50 -5.26 7.55
N GLY A 120 9.88 -5.43 6.36
CA GLY A 120 9.16 -4.41 5.63
C GLY A 120 7.94 -4.99 4.96
N GLN A 121 7.21 -4.16 4.25
CA GLN A 121 5.99 -4.53 3.54
C GLN A 121 6.07 -3.94 2.13
N TRP A 122 6.26 -4.78 1.11
CA TRP A 122 6.58 -4.34 -0.26
C TRP A 122 5.70 -5.00 -1.33
N SER A 123 4.60 -5.59 -0.93
CA SER A 123 3.64 -6.17 -1.85
C SER A 123 2.68 -5.11 -2.40
N CYS A 124 1.74 -5.53 -3.22
CA CYS A 124 0.69 -4.67 -3.74
C CYS A 124 -0.68 -5.26 -3.41
N ALA A 125 -1.67 -4.40 -3.25
CA ALA A 125 -3.05 -4.82 -3.06
C ALA A 125 -3.58 -5.60 -4.28
N THR A 126 -4.50 -6.52 -4.02
CA THR A 126 -5.24 -7.25 -5.06
C THR A 126 -6.73 -7.19 -4.74
N TYR A 127 -7.56 -7.03 -5.76
CA TYR A 127 -9.02 -7.05 -5.64
C TYR A 127 -9.60 -8.31 -6.26
N GLY A 128 -10.63 -8.85 -5.62
CA GLY A 128 -11.38 -10.00 -6.14
C GLY A 128 -12.74 -10.13 -5.49
N ALA A 129 -13.53 -11.09 -5.95
CA ALA A 129 -14.87 -11.38 -5.41
C ALA A 129 -14.98 -12.87 -5.12
N ALA A 130 -14.29 -13.35 -4.10
CA ALA A 130 -14.36 -14.75 -3.70
C ALA A 130 -15.71 -15.06 -3.02
N GLY A 131 -16.38 -16.12 -3.44
CA GLY A 131 -17.72 -16.44 -2.99
C GLY A 131 -18.77 -15.38 -3.33
N GLY A 132 -18.52 -14.54 -4.34
CA GLY A 132 -19.38 -13.43 -4.71
C GLY A 132 -19.27 -12.21 -3.76
N VAL A 133 -18.36 -12.21 -2.80
CA VAL A 133 -18.12 -11.10 -1.87
C VAL A 133 -16.93 -10.27 -2.36
N PRO A 134 -17.13 -8.98 -2.74
CA PRO A 134 -16.03 -8.08 -3.07
C PRO A 134 -15.06 -7.95 -1.91
N GLN A 135 -13.76 -7.99 -2.20
CA GLN A 135 -12.74 -7.89 -1.16
C GLN A 135 -11.41 -7.39 -1.73
N VAL A 136 -10.68 -6.65 -0.92
CA VAL A 136 -9.30 -6.26 -1.18
C VAL A 136 -8.36 -7.07 -0.31
N LEU A 137 -7.30 -7.60 -0.91
CA LEU A 137 -6.32 -8.45 -0.26
C LEU A 137 -5.00 -7.70 -0.11
N PHE A 138 -4.44 -7.76 1.10
CA PHE A 138 -3.12 -7.22 1.42
C PHE A 138 -2.23 -8.29 2.07
N HIS A 139 -0.94 -8.19 1.82
CA HIS A 139 0.05 -9.08 2.39
C HIS A 139 0.73 -8.41 3.57
N GLY A 140 0.56 -8.99 4.74
CA GLY A 140 1.24 -8.48 5.93
C GLY A 140 2.72 -8.84 5.95
N GLY A 141 3.55 -7.93 6.46
CA GLY A 141 4.96 -8.17 6.75
C GLY A 141 5.21 -9.21 7.84
N ASP A 142 4.19 -9.91 8.30
CA ASP A 142 4.22 -11.02 9.25
C ASP A 142 3.96 -12.38 8.61
N GLY A 143 3.82 -12.42 7.28
CA GLY A 143 3.54 -13.63 6.52
C GLY A 143 2.07 -14.04 6.50
N TRP A 144 1.15 -13.12 6.79
CA TRP A 144 -0.29 -13.34 6.67
C TRP A 144 -0.88 -12.65 5.46
N LEU A 145 -1.92 -13.22 4.89
CA LEU A 145 -2.80 -12.59 3.93
C LEU A 145 -4.02 -12.04 4.67
N TYR A 146 -4.34 -10.78 4.45
CA TYR A 146 -5.47 -10.07 5.05
C TYR A 146 -6.47 -9.71 3.98
N SER A 147 -7.76 -9.94 4.25
CA SER A 147 -8.87 -9.57 3.38
C SER A 147 -9.77 -8.58 4.07
N PHE A 148 -10.06 -7.49 3.38
CA PHE A 148 -10.91 -6.42 3.90
C PHE A 148 -12.09 -6.14 2.95
N GLU A 149 -13.19 -5.68 3.52
CA GLU A 149 -14.26 -5.05 2.79
C GLU A 149 -13.72 -3.75 2.15
N PRO A 150 -13.91 -3.55 0.83
CA PRO A 150 -13.26 -2.44 0.14
C PRO A 150 -13.68 -1.05 0.60
N GLU A 151 -14.95 -0.82 0.96
CA GLU A 151 -15.49 0.52 1.21
C GLU A 151 -15.22 1.03 2.63
N ASP A 152 -15.19 0.15 3.63
CA ASP A 152 -15.06 0.55 5.04
C ASP A 152 -13.86 -0.08 5.77
N GLY A 153 -13.15 -1.03 5.14
CA GLY A 153 -11.98 -1.66 5.72
C GLY A 153 -12.28 -2.65 6.84
N GLU A 154 -13.51 -3.20 6.93
CA GLU A 154 -13.81 -4.29 7.84
C GLU A 154 -12.96 -5.51 7.49
N LEU A 155 -12.27 -6.09 8.47
CA LEU A 155 -11.50 -7.32 8.27
C LEU A 155 -12.44 -8.50 8.07
N LEU A 156 -12.53 -9.02 6.85
CA LEU A 156 -13.37 -10.16 6.51
C LEU A 156 -12.75 -11.48 6.97
N TRP A 157 -11.48 -11.67 6.66
CA TRP A 157 -10.70 -12.84 7.09
C TRP A 157 -9.21 -12.59 6.95
N LYS A 158 -8.42 -13.47 7.56
CA LYS A 158 -6.97 -13.53 7.36
C LYS A 158 -6.49 -14.96 7.30
N PHE A 159 -5.39 -15.22 6.61
CA PHE A 159 -4.83 -16.55 6.42
C PHE A 159 -3.33 -16.57 6.70
N ASP A 160 -2.88 -17.50 7.54
CA ASP A 160 -1.47 -17.67 7.89
C ASP A 160 -0.77 -18.48 6.79
N LEU A 161 0.18 -17.88 6.11
CA LEU A 161 0.98 -18.49 5.04
C LEU A 161 2.32 -19.03 5.56
N ASN A 162 2.60 -18.81 6.83
CA ASN A 162 3.85 -19.26 7.45
C ASN A 162 3.88 -20.78 7.65
N PRO A 163 5.06 -21.43 7.61
CA PRO A 163 5.21 -22.82 8.07
C PRO A 163 4.74 -22.96 9.52
N LYS A 164 4.12 -24.10 9.85
CA LYS A 164 3.53 -24.36 11.18
C LYS A 164 4.52 -24.25 12.33
N ASP A 165 5.78 -24.56 12.08
CA ASP A 165 6.89 -24.54 13.04
C ASP A 165 7.74 -23.27 12.93
N SER A 166 7.25 -22.28 12.17
CA SER A 166 7.97 -21.03 11.95
C SER A 166 8.13 -20.22 13.23
N LYS A 167 9.26 -19.50 13.32
CA LYS A 167 9.56 -18.58 14.42
C LYS A 167 9.54 -17.16 13.90
N TRP A 168 8.78 -16.34 14.59
CA TRP A 168 8.83 -14.90 14.40
C TRP A 168 10.09 -14.34 15.07
N GLU A 169 10.85 -13.53 14.33
CA GLU A 169 12.00 -12.81 14.85
C GLU A 169 12.09 -11.48 14.11
N LEU A 170 12.21 -10.39 14.86
CA LEU A 170 12.27 -9.04 14.30
C LEU A 170 13.48 -8.89 13.37
N GLY A 171 13.32 -8.11 12.31
CA GLY A 171 14.37 -7.92 11.32
C GLY A 171 14.47 -9.05 10.29
N GLY A 172 13.51 -9.98 10.29
CA GLY A 172 13.47 -11.09 9.33
C GLY A 172 14.51 -12.19 9.56
N LEU A 173 15.05 -12.29 10.79
CA LEU A 173 16.05 -13.29 11.14
C LEU A 173 15.45 -14.67 11.48
N GLY A 174 14.14 -14.74 11.65
CA GLY A 174 13.40 -15.96 11.94
C GLY A 174 13.13 -16.82 10.71
N THR A 175 12.11 -17.69 10.81
CA THR A 175 11.72 -18.62 9.73
C THR A 175 10.31 -18.35 9.19
N ARG A 176 9.71 -17.21 9.55
CA ARG A 176 8.46 -16.72 8.94
C ARG A 176 8.72 -16.09 7.59
N HIS A 177 7.70 -16.14 6.75
CA HIS A 177 7.77 -15.56 5.42
C HIS A 177 7.64 -14.03 5.45
N ASN A 178 8.46 -13.37 4.65
CA ASN A 178 8.23 -12.00 4.22
C ASN A 178 7.64 -12.05 2.81
N ILE A 179 6.37 -11.69 2.67
CA ILE A 179 5.66 -11.81 1.40
C ILE A 179 5.91 -10.54 0.59
N ILE A 180 6.53 -10.70 -0.58
CA ILE A 180 6.84 -9.60 -1.51
C ILE A 180 6.00 -9.71 -2.78
N SER A 181 5.54 -10.91 -3.12
CA SER A 181 4.73 -11.13 -4.33
C SER A 181 3.32 -10.57 -4.18
N THR A 182 2.76 -10.08 -5.26
CA THR A 182 1.34 -9.71 -5.34
C THR A 182 0.50 -10.96 -5.58
N ALA A 183 -0.60 -11.12 -4.85
CA ALA A 183 -1.56 -12.20 -5.11
C ALA A 183 -2.28 -12.00 -6.45
N VAL A 184 -2.77 -13.09 -7.01
CA VAL A 184 -3.65 -13.06 -8.19
C VAL A 184 -4.94 -13.77 -7.85
N THR A 185 -6.07 -13.14 -8.10
CA THR A 185 -7.40 -13.72 -7.90
C THR A 185 -7.98 -14.19 -9.24
N ILE A 186 -8.45 -15.44 -9.30
CA ILE A 186 -9.15 -15.99 -10.46
C ILE A 186 -10.39 -16.72 -9.95
N GLY A 187 -11.57 -16.15 -10.18
CA GLY A 187 -12.81 -16.64 -9.57
C GLY A 187 -12.68 -16.65 -8.05
N ASP A 188 -12.99 -17.78 -7.42
CA ASP A 188 -12.94 -17.96 -5.96
C ASP A 188 -11.56 -18.40 -5.43
N ILE A 189 -10.53 -18.38 -6.29
CA ILE A 189 -9.20 -18.86 -5.92
C ILE A 189 -8.21 -17.70 -5.87
N VAL A 190 -7.43 -17.65 -4.79
CA VAL A 190 -6.30 -16.73 -4.63
C VAL A 190 -5.00 -17.51 -4.83
N TYR A 191 -4.19 -17.07 -5.77
CA TYR A 191 -2.85 -17.60 -6.03
C TYR A 191 -1.82 -16.65 -5.45
N LEU A 192 -0.89 -17.19 -4.68
CA LEU A 192 0.14 -16.42 -4.03
C LEU A 192 1.44 -17.21 -3.98
N ALA A 193 2.57 -16.56 -4.33
CA ALA A 193 3.90 -17.11 -4.13
C ALA A 193 4.46 -16.58 -2.81
N VAL A 194 4.99 -17.48 -1.98
CA VAL A 194 5.75 -17.13 -0.77
C VAL A 194 7.19 -17.58 -0.95
N TRP A 195 8.10 -16.80 -0.42
CA TRP A 195 9.51 -17.13 -0.42
C TRP A 195 9.99 -17.36 1.02
N GLN A 196 10.83 -18.38 1.17
CA GLN A 196 11.45 -18.78 2.44
C GLN A 196 12.91 -18.38 2.46
#